data_8b234ba3d035ff63b61c9c7950ffa6a6
#
_entry.id   8b234ba3d035ff63b61c9c7950ffa6a6
#
_cell.length_a   1.000
_cell.length_b   1.000
_cell.length_c   1.000
_cell.angle_alpha   90.00
_cell.angle_beta   90.00
_cell.angle_gamma   90.00
#
_symmetry.space_group_name_H-M   'P 1'
#
loop_
_entity.id
_entity.type
_entity.pdbx_description
1 polymer ?
#
loop_
_entity_poly.entity_id
_entity_poly.type
_entity_poly.pdbx_seq_one_letter_code
_entity_poly.pdbx_strand_id
1 'polypeptide(L)' 'MPIIVNLDVMMAKRNMGLGELAGKVDLTLANLSILKNNHAKAVRFSTLEAICKALDCQPGDILEYVPEDGTL' A
#
# COMPACT_ATOMS: atom_id res chain seq x y z
N MET A 1 -13.05 6.38 3.25
CA MET A 1 -12.81 6.41 1.80
C MET A 1 -13.18 5.09 1.18
N PRO A 2 -13.87 5.07 0.02
CA PRO A 2 -14.25 3.81 -0.63
C PRO A 2 -13.07 2.93 -1.06
N ILE A 3 -11.92 3.54 -1.38
CA ILE A 3 -10.71 2.76 -1.66
C ILE A 3 -9.83 2.79 -0.42
N ILE A 4 -9.51 1.60 0.07
CA ILE A 4 -8.69 1.43 1.26
C ILE A 4 -7.34 0.84 0.85
N VAL A 5 -6.27 1.35 1.46
CA VAL A 5 -4.93 0.82 1.26
C VAL A 5 -4.59 -0.11 2.42
N ASN A 6 -4.40 -1.39 2.12
CA ASN A 6 -4.07 -2.43 3.11
C ASN A 6 -2.56 -2.71 3.14
N LEU A 7 -1.76 -1.67 2.91
CA LEU A 7 -0.32 -1.82 2.84
C LEU A 7 0.27 -2.29 4.18
N ASP A 8 -0.24 -1.74 5.29
CA ASP A 8 0.21 -2.13 6.63
C ASP A 8 -0.05 -3.61 6.91
N VAL A 9 -1.19 -4.14 6.44
CA VAL A 9 -1.52 -5.56 6.60
C VAL A 9 -0.51 -6.43 5.86
N MET A 10 -0.20 -6.07 4.60
CA MET A 10 0.75 -6.84 3.80
C MET A 10 2.17 -6.73 4.35
N MET A 11 2.56 -5.56 4.84
CA MET A 11 3.85 -5.38 5.49
C MET A 11 3.98 -6.29 6.71
N ALA A 12 2.93 -6.37 7.52
CA ALA A 12 2.90 -7.25 8.68
C ALA A 12 3.00 -8.72 8.29
N LYS A 13 2.27 -9.11 7.23
CA LYS A 13 2.32 -10.50 6.73
C LYS A 13 3.71 -10.90 6.25
N ARG A 14 4.46 -9.95 5.69
CA ARG A 14 5.82 -10.19 5.20
C ARG A 14 6.90 -9.84 6.23
N ASN A 15 6.48 -9.40 7.41
CA ASN A 15 7.41 -9.00 8.48
C ASN A 15 8.40 -7.95 7.98
N MET A 16 7.90 -6.96 7.24
CA MET A 16 8.73 -5.93 6.62
C MET A 16 8.40 -4.57 7.23
N GLY A 17 9.41 -3.86 7.70
CA GLY A 17 9.24 -2.52 8.25
C GLY A 17 9.14 -1.46 7.18
N LEU A 18 8.65 -0.28 7.58
CA LEU A 18 8.43 0.84 6.66
C LEU A 18 9.73 1.30 6.01
N GLY A 19 10.82 1.42 6.80
CA GLY A 19 12.12 1.81 6.28
C GLY A 19 12.68 0.82 5.28
N GLU A 20 12.50 -0.47 5.54
CA GLU A 20 12.94 -1.52 4.63
C GLU A 20 12.19 -1.43 3.31
N LEU A 21 10.88 -1.26 3.37
CA LEU A 21 10.06 -1.15 2.16
C LEU A 21 10.42 0.11 1.38
N ALA A 22 10.63 1.25 2.07
CA ALA A 22 11.02 2.50 1.42
C ALA A 22 12.33 2.35 0.65
N GLY A 23 13.25 1.52 1.14
CA GLY A 23 14.49 1.24 0.44
C GLY A 23 14.34 0.39 -0.81
N LYS A 24 13.19 -0.26 -0.97
CA LYS A 24 12.93 -1.15 -2.12
C LYS A 24 12.00 -0.53 -3.16
N VAL A 25 11.41 0.62 -2.86
CA VAL A 25 10.50 1.32 -3.76
C VAL A 25 11.03 2.73 -4.00
N ASP A 26 10.41 3.45 -4.95
CA ASP A 26 10.84 4.79 -5.34
C ASP A 26 10.12 5.90 -4.57
N LEU A 27 9.74 5.63 -3.33
CA LEU A 27 9.09 6.59 -2.45
C LEU A 27 9.99 6.94 -1.27
N THR A 28 9.86 8.18 -0.81
CA THR A 28 10.47 8.56 0.47
C THR A 28 9.71 7.89 1.61
N LEU A 29 10.36 7.80 2.76
CA LEU A 29 9.72 7.25 3.97
C LEU A 29 8.44 8.02 4.30
N ALA A 30 8.47 9.36 4.17
CA ALA A 30 7.30 10.20 4.44
C ALA A 30 6.14 9.89 3.49
N ASN A 31 6.42 9.76 2.19
CA ASN A 31 5.38 9.48 1.20
C ASN A 31 4.83 8.07 1.35
N LEU A 32 5.67 7.11 1.70
CA LEU A 32 5.23 5.75 1.95
C LEU A 32 4.32 5.69 3.19
N SER A 33 4.65 6.47 4.23
CA SER A 33 3.83 6.59 5.43
C SER A 33 2.45 7.16 5.11
N ILE A 34 2.39 8.18 4.24
CA ILE A 34 1.13 8.77 3.79
C ILE A 34 0.27 7.72 3.09
N LEU A 35 0.88 6.93 2.23
CA LEU A 35 0.17 5.85 1.53
C LEU A 35 -0.31 4.77 2.51
N LYS A 36 0.56 4.34 3.40
CA LYS A 36 0.26 3.30 4.40
C LYS A 36 -0.92 3.70 5.29
N ASN A 37 -1.03 4.98 5.63
CA ASN A 37 -2.06 5.48 6.54
C ASN A 37 -3.34 5.92 5.82
N ASN A 38 -3.51 5.56 4.55
CA ASN A 38 -4.70 5.89 3.77
C ASN A 38 -4.89 7.38 3.52
N HIS A 39 -3.83 8.17 3.55
CA HIS A 39 -3.90 9.61 3.31
C HIS A 39 -3.50 9.99 1.89
N ALA A 40 -3.03 9.04 1.09
CA ALA A 40 -2.68 9.30 -0.30
C ALA A 40 -3.93 9.39 -1.17
N LYS A 41 -3.91 10.32 -2.12
CA LYS A 41 -5.02 10.50 -3.07
C LYS A 41 -4.78 9.78 -4.38
N ALA A 42 -3.55 9.34 -4.62
CA ALA A 42 -3.16 8.68 -5.85
C ALA A 42 -1.92 7.84 -5.59
N VAL A 43 -1.72 6.84 -6.44
CA VAL A 43 -0.50 6.05 -6.47
C VAL A 43 -0.19 5.75 -7.93
N ARG A 44 1.09 5.90 -8.31
CA ARG A 44 1.54 5.58 -9.66
C ARG A 44 1.56 4.07 -9.84
N PHE A 45 1.26 3.61 -11.04
CA PHE A 45 1.36 2.18 -11.35
C PHE A 45 2.79 1.66 -11.16
N SER A 46 3.80 2.46 -11.50
CA SER A 46 5.20 2.07 -11.29
C SER A 46 5.51 1.86 -9.81
N THR A 47 4.97 2.71 -8.95
CA THR A 47 5.12 2.56 -7.50
C THR A 47 4.38 1.33 -7.00
N LEU A 48 3.15 1.14 -7.46
CA LEU A 48 2.35 -0.02 -7.08
C LEU A 48 3.05 -1.31 -7.50
N GLU A 49 3.63 -1.34 -8.70
CA GLU A 49 4.39 -2.49 -9.20
C GLU A 49 5.59 -2.78 -8.28
N ALA A 50 6.33 -1.74 -7.91
CA ALA A 50 7.50 -1.90 -7.03
C ALA A 50 7.09 -2.44 -5.65
N ILE A 51 5.97 -1.98 -5.10
CA ILE A 51 5.44 -2.47 -3.83
C ILE A 51 5.04 -3.94 -3.96
N CYS A 52 4.33 -4.30 -5.02
CA CYS A 52 3.92 -5.69 -5.25
C CYS A 52 5.14 -6.60 -5.38
N LYS A 53 6.18 -6.16 -6.06
CA LYS A 53 7.41 -6.92 -6.19
C LYS A 53 8.11 -7.09 -4.85
N ALA A 54 8.19 -6.01 -4.08
CA ALA A 54 8.89 -6.03 -2.79
C ALA A 54 8.17 -6.93 -1.77
N LEU A 55 6.82 -6.93 -1.79
CA LEU A 55 6.01 -7.69 -0.84
C LEU A 55 5.53 -9.03 -1.40
N ASP A 56 5.88 -9.33 -2.66
CA ASP A 56 5.47 -10.57 -3.33
C ASP A 56 3.96 -10.76 -3.23
N CYS A 57 3.22 -9.77 -3.74
CA CYS A 57 1.76 -9.78 -3.67
C CYS A 57 1.17 -9.15 -4.92
N GLN A 58 -0.15 -9.16 -4.99
CA GLN A 58 -0.91 -8.59 -6.10
C GLN A 58 -1.50 -7.23 -5.71
N PRO A 59 -1.82 -6.36 -6.69
CA PRO A 59 -2.45 -5.07 -6.35
C PRO A 59 -3.73 -5.23 -5.52
N GLY A 60 -4.51 -6.28 -5.74
CA GLY A 60 -5.71 -6.54 -4.97
C GLY A 60 -5.46 -6.88 -3.51
N ASP A 61 -4.22 -7.23 -3.15
CA ASP A 61 -3.83 -7.44 -1.76
C ASP A 61 -3.55 -6.11 -1.06
N ILE A 62 -3.29 -5.05 -1.82
CA ILE A 62 -2.92 -3.74 -1.30
C ILE A 62 -4.09 -2.76 -1.35
N LEU A 63 -4.89 -2.82 -2.41
CA LEU A 63 -6.00 -1.89 -2.65
C LEU A 63 -7.31 -2.66 -2.57
N GLU A 64 -8.27 -2.04 -1.87
CA GLU A 64 -9.59 -2.66 -1.68
C GLU A 64 -10.66 -1.61 -1.86
N TYR A 65 -11.74 -1.94 -2.61
CA TYR A 65 -12.91 -1.09 -2.70
C TYR A 65 -13.91 -1.52 -1.62
N VAL A 66 -14.27 -0.59 -0.75
CA VAL A 66 -15.29 -0.82 0.27
C VAL A 66 -16.36 0.26 0.09
N PRO A 67 -17.60 -0.11 -0.26
CA PRO A 67 -18.68 0.86 -0.40
C PRO A 67 -18.92 1.65 0.88
N GLU A 68 -19.34 2.90 0.75
CA GLU A 68 -19.55 3.78 1.89
C GLU A 68 -20.63 3.26 2.83
N ASP A 69 -21.62 2.52 2.31
CA ASP A 69 -22.69 1.93 3.11
C ASP A 69 -22.31 0.58 3.72
N GLY A 70 -21.08 0.12 3.49
CA GLY A 70 -20.60 -1.13 4.06
C GLY A 70 -21.11 -2.38 3.39
N THR A 71 -21.85 -2.27 2.29
CA THR A 71 -22.32 -3.43 1.53
C THR A 71 -21.53 -3.62 0.24
N LEU A 72 -21.38 -4.85 -0.16
CA LEU A 72 -20.71 -5.23 -1.41
C LEU A 72 -21.69 -5.89 -2.36
#